data_9d9ffec8fd41128793b85f121e697fb8
#
_entry.id   9d9ffec8fd41128793b85f121e697fb8
#
_cell.length_a   1.000
_cell.length_b   1.000
_cell.length_c   1.000
_cell.angle_alpha   90.00
_cell.angle_beta   90.00
_cell.angle_gamma   90.00
#
_symmetry.space_group_name_H-M   'P 1'
#
loop_
_entity.id
_entity.type
_entity.pdbx_description
1 polymer ?
#
loop_
_entity_poly.entity_id
_entity_poly.type
_entity_poly.pdbx_seq_one_letter_code
_entity_poly.pdbx_strand_id
1 'polypeptide(L)'
;MHTFFQQLIGILRWAVELGRINIACEVSILSSFLAAPRMGHIEAILHIYAHLRQHNRSRVVFDSDTVDHGEYIRPDWTDFYPDAREAVPTDAPEPRGKAVQSTCFVDADHASDRVSRRSRSGVLIYLNRSPIVWYSKRQNSVETSTFGSEFVALKAATELVV
;
A
#
# COMPACT_ATOMS: atom_id res chain seq x y z
N MET A 1 17.72 -19.76 -14.77
CA MET A 1 16.32 -19.53 -14.38
C MET A 1 16.24 -18.60 -13.16
N HIS A 2 16.93 -18.88 -12.07
CA HIS A 2 16.89 -18.09 -10.83
C HIS A 2 17.29 -16.63 -11.05
N THR A 3 18.48 -16.34 -11.57
CA THR A 3 18.96 -14.97 -11.84
C THR A 3 18.04 -14.20 -12.79
N PHE A 4 17.53 -14.86 -13.83
CA PHE A 4 16.59 -14.25 -14.76
C PHE A 4 15.29 -13.83 -14.09
N PHE A 5 14.72 -14.68 -13.23
CA PHE A 5 13.54 -14.34 -12.45
C PHE A 5 13.78 -13.12 -11.54
N GLN A 6 14.92 -13.09 -10.84
CA GLN A 6 15.30 -11.98 -9.97
C GLN A 6 15.44 -10.67 -10.74
N GLN A 7 16.04 -10.69 -11.93
CA GLN A 7 16.14 -9.51 -12.79
C GLN A 7 14.77 -8.98 -13.20
N LEU A 8 13.87 -9.87 -13.65
CA LEU A 8 12.52 -9.47 -14.04
C LEU A 8 11.74 -8.85 -12.86
N ILE A 9 11.79 -9.47 -11.69
CA ILE A 9 11.17 -8.90 -10.48
C ILE A 9 11.80 -7.55 -10.11
N GLY A 10 13.12 -7.41 -10.21
CA GLY A 10 13.80 -6.14 -9.96
C GLY A 10 13.26 -5.00 -10.82
N ILE A 11 13.10 -5.25 -12.13
CA ILE A 11 12.53 -4.26 -13.07
C ILE A 11 11.09 -3.92 -12.70
N LEU A 12 10.26 -4.92 -12.36
CA LEU A 12 8.87 -4.70 -11.97
C LEU A 12 8.75 -3.92 -10.66
N ARG A 13 9.60 -4.21 -9.67
CA ARG A 13 9.65 -3.44 -8.42
C ARG A 13 9.99 -1.98 -8.68
N TRP A 14 10.98 -1.73 -9.54
CA TRP A 14 11.31 -0.37 -9.93
C TRP A 14 10.14 0.33 -10.65
N ALA A 15 9.41 -0.39 -11.52
CA ALA A 15 8.21 0.16 -12.14
C ALA A 15 7.13 0.53 -11.12
N VAL A 16 6.95 -0.28 -10.04
CA VAL A 16 6.03 0.04 -8.93
C VAL A 16 6.46 1.34 -8.24
N GLU A 17 7.75 1.48 -7.92
CA GLU A 17 8.27 2.71 -7.29
C GLU A 17 8.08 3.95 -8.17
N LEU A 18 8.12 3.79 -9.49
CA LEU A 18 7.86 4.87 -10.45
C LEU A 18 6.36 5.14 -10.71
N GLY A 19 5.46 4.54 -9.92
CA GLY A 19 4.03 4.83 -9.99
C GLY A 19 3.16 3.78 -10.69
N ARG A 20 3.69 2.60 -11.02
CA ARG A 20 2.86 1.49 -11.52
C ARG A 20 2.18 0.78 -10.34
N ILE A 21 1.36 1.53 -9.60
CA ILE A 21 0.64 1.08 -8.40
C ILE A 21 -0.21 -0.16 -8.70
N ASN A 22 -0.79 -0.21 -9.89
CA ASN A 22 -1.69 -1.27 -10.33
C ASN A 22 -1.09 -2.69 -10.41
N ILE A 23 0.23 -2.83 -10.27
CA ILE A 23 0.91 -4.13 -10.23
C ILE A 23 1.62 -4.39 -8.89
N ALA A 24 1.46 -3.52 -7.91
CA ALA A 24 2.20 -3.59 -6.64
C ALA A 24 1.93 -4.88 -5.87
N CYS A 25 0.68 -5.33 -5.83
CA CYS A 25 0.28 -6.55 -5.13
C CYS A 25 0.92 -7.80 -5.77
N GLU A 26 0.77 -7.98 -7.08
CA GLU A 26 1.29 -9.11 -7.83
C GLU A 26 2.82 -9.19 -7.75
N VAL A 27 3.50 -8.05 -7.90
CA VAL A 27 4.97 -7.98 -7.77
C VAL A 27 5.41 -8.33 -6.35
N SER A 28 4.67 -7.88 -5.34
CA SER A 28 4.93 -8.23 -3.94
C SER A 28 4.74 -9.73 -3.69
N ILE A 29 3.69 -10.35 -4.24
CA ILE A 29 3.45 -11.80 -4.15
C ILE A 29 4.60 -12.57 -4.80
N LEU A 30 4.94 -12.25 -6.04
CA LEU A 30 5.98 -12.95 -6.80
C LEU A 30 7.38 -12.75 -6.21
N SER A 31 7.63 -11.61 -5.55
CA SER A 31 8.87 -11.38 -4.79
C SER A 31 9.09 -12.38 -3.66
N SER A 32 8.04 -13.03 -3.16
CA SER A 32 8.15 -14.07 -2.14
C SER A 32 8.83 -15.35 -2.65
N PHE A 33 8.95 -15.53 -3.97
CA PHE A 33 9.53 -16.73 -4.60
C PHE A 33 10.93 -16.51 -5.18
N LEU A 34 11.59 -15.39 -4.82
CA LEU A 34 12.94 -15.05 -5.32
C LEU A 34 14.00 -16.13 -5.04
N ALA A 35 13.87 -16.86 -3.92
CA ALA A 35 14.82 -17.90 -3.53
C ALA A 35 14.65 -19.20 -4.33
N ALA A 36 13.42 -19.55 -4.71
CA ALA A 36 13.13 -20.82 -5.40
C ALA A 36 11.99 -20.64 -6.44
N PRO A 37 12.23 -19.90 -7.53
CA PRO A 37 11.23 -19.70 -8.57
C PRO A 37 10.95 -20.99 -9.35
N ARG A 38 9.70 -21.18 -9.74
CA ARG A 38 9.22 -22.27 -10.60
C ARG A 38 8.73 -21.70 -11.94
N MET A 39 8.51 -22.56 -12.93
CA MET A 39 8.04 -22.12 -14.27
C MET A 39 6.76 -21.31 -14.20
N GLY A 40 5.76 -21.73 -13.40
CA GLY A 40 4.52 -20.97 -13.24
C GLY A 40 4.73 -19.55 -12.69
N HIS A 41 5.78 -19.29 -11.88
CA HIS A 41 6.10 -17.93 -11.45
C HIS A 41 6.67 -17.08 -12.59
N ILE A 42 7.41 -17.68 -13.53
CA ILE A 42 7.89 -16.98 -14.74
C ILE A 42 6.70 -16.64 -15.64
N GLU A 43 5.78 -17.58 -15.84
CA GLU A 43 4.55 -17.34 -16.61
C GLU A 43 3.74 -16.19 -16.00
N ALA A 44 3.57 -16.17 -14.67
CA ALA A 44 2.89 -15.08 -13.98
C ALA A 44 3.59 -13.72 -14.18
N ILE A 45 4.93 -13.67 -14.13
CA ILE A 45 5.69 -12.45 -14.46
C ILE A 45 5.44 -12.01 -15.90
N LEU A 46 5.45 -12.92 -16.86
CA LEU A 46 5.21 -12.59 -18.26
C LEU A 46 3.80 -12.03 -18.48
N HIS A 47 2.80 -12.49 -17.72
CA HIS A 47 1.48 -11.87 -17.70
C HIS A 47 1.50 -10.42 -17.23
N ILE A 48 2.29 -10.10 -16.19
CA ILE A 48 2.46 -8.71 -15.73
C ILE A 48 3.09 -7.86 -16.85
N TYR A 49 4.14 -8.36 -17.53
CA TYR A 49 4.75 -7.64 -18.62
C TYR A 49 3.78 -7.44 -19.80
N ALA A 50 2.95 -8.43 -20.12
CA ALA A 50 1.92 -8.32 -21.14
C ALA A 50 0.88 -7.24 -20.77
N HIS A 51 0.44 -7.21 -19.50
CA HIS A 51 -0.43 -6.16 -18.97
C HIS A 51 0.21 -4.77 -19.08
N LEU A 52 1.49 -4.63 -18.69
CA LEU A 52 2.21 -3.35 -18.81
C LEU A 52 2.33 -2.88 -20.26
N ARG A 53 2.57 -3.80 -21.21
CA ARG A 53 2.61 -3.51 -22.65
C ARG A 53 1.25 -3.02 -23.15
N GLN A 54 0.17 -3.67 -22.75
CA GLN A 54 -1.19 -3.30 -23.14
C GLN A 54 -1.61 -1.96 -22.53
N HIS A 55 -1.22 -1.70 -21.27
CA HIS A 55 -1.56 -0.49 -20.50
C HIS A 55 -0.36 0.44 -20.32
N ASN A 56 0.43 0.66 -21.38
CA ASN A 56 1.68 1.42 -21.32
C ASN A 56 1.50 2.92 -21.08
N ARG A 57 0.28 3.45 -21.24
CA ARG A 57 -0.05 4.88 -21.01
C ARG A 57 -0.62 5.17 -19.63
N SER A 58 -0.77 4.16 -18.76
CA SER A 58 -1.21 4.39 -17.38
C SER A 58 -0.20 5.23 -16.63
N ARG A 59 -0.68 6.24 -15.92
CA ARG A 59 0.14 7.19 -15.18
C ARG A 59 -0.51 7.53 -13.84
N VAL A 60 0.31 7.92 -12.88
CA VAL A 60 -0.16 8.58 -11.66
C VAL A 60 -0.49 10.03 -12.02
N VAL A 61 -1.62 10.51 -11.54
CA VAL A 61 -2.04 11.90 -11.69
C VAL A 61 -1.96 12.56 -10.32
N PHE A 62 -1.29 13.69 -10.25
CA PHE A 62 -1.25 14.53 -9.07
C PHE A 62 -2.29 15.64 -9.24
N ASP A 63 -3.20 15.72 -8.28
CA ASP A 63 -4.31 16.66 -8.27
C ASP A 63 -4.42 17.30 -6.88
N SER A 64 -4.53 18.63 -6.84
CA SER A 64 -4.59 19.39 -5.61
C SER A 64 -5.98 19.43 -4.98
N ASP A 65 -7.00 18.92 -5.65
CA ASP A 65 -8.37 18.88 -5.10
C ASP A 65 -8.46 17.84 -3.98
N THR A 66 -9.35 18.08 -3.04
CA THR A 66 -9.62 17.14 -1.94
C THR A 66 -10.33 15.89 -2.45
N VAL A 67 -10.08 14.75 -1.77
CA VAL A 67 -10.82 13.51 -2.05
C VAL A 67 -12.26 13.70 -1.60
N ASP A 68 -13.20 13.40 -2.49
CA ASP A 68 -14.61 13.31 -2.15
C ASP A 68 -14.87 11.93 -1.53
N HIS A 69 -15.21 11.91 -0.25
CA HIS A 69 -15.56 10.68 0.47
C HIS A 69 -17.07 10.39 0.44
N GLY A 70 -17.84 11.14 -0.34
CA GLY A 70 -19.28 11.03 -0.38
C GLY A 70 -19.92 11.35 0.98
N GLU A 71 -20.93 10.57 1.36
CA GLU A 71 -21.66 10.74 2.64
C GLU A 71 -20.92 10.18 3.85
N TYR A 72 -19.60 10.00 3.81
CA TYR A 72 -18.86 9.51 4.97
C TYR A 72 -18.96 10.48 6.14
N ILE A 73 -19.71 10.08 7.15
CA ILE A 73 -19.81 10.79 8.42
C ILE A 73 -18.61 10.38 9.26
N ARG A 74 -17.74 11.33 9.60
CA ARG A 74 -16.65 11.08 10.55
C ARG A 74 -17.25 10.77 11.92
N PRO A 75 -16.94 9.60 12.52
CA PRO A 75 -17.36 9.33 13.89
C PRO A 75 -16.85 10.42 14.82
N ASP A 76 -17.69 10.93 15.69
CA ASP A 76 -17.26 11.81 16.78
C ASP A 76 -16.77 10.92 17.94
N TRP A 77 -15.49 10.98 18.21
CA TRP A 77 -14.83 10.20 19.27
C TRP A 77 -14.69 10.99 20.58
N THR A 78 -15.20 12.24 20.66
CA THR A 78 -15.05 13.09 21.83
C THR A 78 -15.73 12.52 23.08
N ASP A 79 -16.77 11.70 22.92
CA ASP A 79 -17.43 11.01 24.04
C ASP A 79 -16.53 9.96 24.69
N PHE A 80 -15.61 9.36 23.92
CA PHE A 80 -14.68 8.33 24.41
C PHE A 80 -13.30 8.90 24.78
N TYR A 81 -12.88 9.94 24.09
CA TYR A 81 -11.56 10.55 24.21
C TYR A 81 -11.67 12.08 24.23
N PRO A 82 -12.32 12.68 25.27
CA PRO A 82 -12.59 14.12 25.29
C PRO A 82 -11.32 14.98 25.33
N ASP A 83 -10.23 14.44 25.89
CA ASP A 83 -8.96 15.14 26.08
C ASP A 83 -7.89 14.74 25.04
N ALA A 84 -8.22 13.85 24.09
CA ALA A 84 -7.28 13.40 23.05
C ALA A 84 -7.09 14.52 22.00
N ARG A 85 -6.33 15.54 22.36
CA ARG A 85 -5.85 16.59 21.46
C ARG A 85 -4.34 16.51 21.37
N GLU A 86 -3.84 16.26 20.20
CA GLU A 86 -2.41 16.41 19.94
C GLU A 86 -2.07 17.89 19.90
N ALA A 87 -1.21 18.35 20.80
CA ALA A 87 -0.74 19.71 20.79
C ALA A 87 0.26 19.88 19.64
N VAL A 88 0.09 20.93 18.85
CA VAL A 88 1.09 21.30 17.85
C VAL A 88 2.40 21.60 18.58
N PRO A 89 3.54 21.00 18.17
CA PRO A 89 4.84 21.28 18.77
C PRO A 89 5.11 22.79 18.79
N THR A 90 5.69 23.31 19.87
CA THR A 90 5.94 24.74 20.04
C THR A 90 6.95 25.32 19.06
N ASP A 91 7.77 24.45 18.45
CA ASP A 91 8.77 24.73 17.44
C ASP A 91 8.28 24.42 16.00
N ALA A 92 7.00 24.05 15.85
CA ALA A 92 6.44 23.82 14.52
C ALA A 92 6.49 25.12 13.70
N PRO A 93 6.94 25.05 12.45
CA PRO A 93 6.95 26.22 11.59
C PRO A 93 5.53 26.67 11.25
N GLU A 94 5.34 27.97 11.10
CA GLU A 94 4.06 28.52 10.65
C GLU A 94 3.61 27.90 9.33
N PRO A 95 2.32 27.53 9.20
CA PRO A 95 1.77 26.93 7.99
C PRO A 95 1.99 27.85 6.78
N ARG A 96 2.63 27.31 5.73
CA ARG A 96 2.87 28.05 4.49
C ARG A 96 2.02 27.45 3.37
N GLY A 97 0.90 28.08 3.07
CA GLY A 97 0.06 27.67 1.95
C GLY A 97 -1.33 27.17 2.36
N LYS A 98 -1.95 26.42 1.47
CA LYS A 98 -3.29 25.87 1.68
C LYS A 98 -3.22 24.59 2.55
N ALA A 99 -4.25 24.40 3.38
CA ALA A 99 -4.44 23.14 4.07
C ALA A 99 -4.55 21.98 3.07
N VAL A 100 -3.93 20.86 3.40
CA VAL A 100 -4.00 19.62 2.64
C VAL A 100 -4.71 18.56 3.48
N GLN A 101 -5.40 17.64 2.79
CA GLN A 101 -6.07 16.51 3.43
C GLN A 101 -5.25 15.24 3.14
N SER A 102 -4.83 14.54 4.19
CA SER A 102 -4.29 13.19 4.06
C SER A 102 -5.43 12.17 4.14
N THR A 103 -5.41 11.20 3.24
CA THR A 103 -6.35 10.07 3.24
C THR A 103 -5.56 8.79 3.10
N CYS A 104 -5.77 7.85 4.03
CA CYS A 104 -5.13 6.56 4.00
C CYS A 104 -6.16 5.45 3.77
N PHE A 105 -5.97 4.67 2.72
CA PHE A 105 -6.70 3.42 2.49
C PHE A 105 -5.83 2.26 2.92
N VAL A 106 -6.38 1.38 3.72
CA VAL A 106 -5.69 0.21 4.25
C VAL A 106 -6.58 -1.02 4.13
N ASP A 107 -5.95 -2.14 3.80
CA ASP A 107 -6.63 -3.43 3.66
C ASP A 107 -5.66 -4.58 3.98
N ALA A 108 -6.17 -5.73 4.38
CA ALA A 108 -5.38 -6.93 4.56
C ALA A 108 -6.09 -8.18 4.02
N ASP A 109 -5.41 -8.94 3.18
CA ASP A 109 -5.84 -10.29 2.87
C ASP A 109 -5.56 -11.22 4.07
N HIS A 110 -6.51 -12.06 4.45
CA HIS A 110 -6.28 -13.00 5.55
C HIS A 110 -5.66 -14.31 5.05
N ALA A 111 -4.44 -14.62 5.56
CA ALA A 111 -3.76 -15.91 5.37
C ALA A 111 -3.60 -16.34 3.89
N SER A 112 -3.44 -15.40 2.95
CA SER A 112 -3.37 -15.68 1.50
C SER A 112 -2.09 -16.40 1.09
N ASP A 113 -0.99 -16.25 1.83
CA ASP A 113 0.21 -17.06 1.60
C ASP A 113 -0.05 -18.50 2.03
N ARG A 114 -0.30 -19.36 1.06
CA ARG A 114 -0.68 -20.77 1.30
C ARG A 114 0.42 -21.58 2.00
N VAL A 115 1.67 -21.15 1.93
CA VAL A 115 2.82 -21.86 2.53
C VAL A 115 3.01 -21.43 3.98
N SER A 116 3.10 -20.12 4.23
CA SER A 116 3.39 -19.59 5.57
C SER A 116 2.13 -19.18 6.34
N ARG A 117 0.95 -19.17 5.69
CA ARG A 117 -0.33 -18.70 6.24
C ARG A 117 -0.29 -17.24 6.71
N ARG A 118 0.67 -16.47 6.23
CA ARG A 118 0.78 -15.06 6.53
C ARG A 118 -0.14 -14.24 5.63
N SER A 119 -0.69 -13.21 6.20
CA SER A 119 -1.49 -12.20 5.50
C SER A 119 -0.61 -11.22 4.74
N ARG A 120 -1.22 -10.40 3.91
CA ARG A 120 -0.56 -9.31 3.21
C ARG A 120 -1.31 -8.01 3.48
N SER A 121 -0.56 -6.97 3.86
CA SER A 121 -1.11 -5.63 4.02
C SER A 121 -0.96 -4.83 2.72
N GLY A 122 -1.99 -4.08 2.38
CA GLY A 122 -1.99 -3.04 1.37
C GLY A 122 -2.25 -1.69 2.02
N VAL A 123 -1.46 -0.68 1.67
CA VAL A 123 -1.64 0.70 2.12
C VAL A 123 -1.50 1.64 0.94
N LEU A 124 -2.39 2.61 0.85
CA LEU A 124 -2.36 3.65 -0.17
C LEU A 124 -2.68 5.00 0.49
N ILE A 125 -1.71 5.91 0.47
CA ILE A 125 -1.83 7.22 1.11
C ILE A 125 -1.89 8.30 0.04
N TYR A 126 -2.87 9.18 0.18
CA TYR A 126 -3.05 10.36 -0.64
C TYR A 126 -2.78 11.63 0.16
N LEU A 127 -2.22 12.64 -0.50
CA LEU A 127 -2.39 14.05 -0.13
C LEU A 127 -3.35 14.68 -1.14
N ASN A 128 -4.51 15.12 -0.66
CA ASN A 128 -5.62 15.48 -1.53
C ASN A 128 -5.94 14.30 -2.48
N ARG A 129 -6.03 14.51 -3.81
CA ARG A 129 -6.21 13.44 -4.79
C ARG A 129 -4.90 12.85 -5.33
N SER A 130 -3.76 13.24 -4.76
CA SER A 130 -2.45 12.79 -5.23
C SER A 130 -1.98 11.59 -4.42
N PRO A 131 -1.81 10.40 -4.99
CA PRO A 131 -1.23 9.28 -4.31
C PRO A 131 0.27 9.55 -4.08
N ILE A 132 0.73 9.42 -2.83
CA ILE A 132 2.11 9.71 -2.42
C ILE A 132 2.85 8.51 -1.86
N VAL A 133 2.12 7.56 -1.26
CA VAL A 133 2.68 6.30 -0.74
C VAL A 133 1.79 5.15 -1.18
N TRP A 134 2.41 4.09 -1.66
CA TRP A 134 1.75 2.82 -1.94
C TRP A 134 2.63 1.67 -1.48
N TYR A 135 1.98 0.68 -0.87
CA TYR A 135 2.67 -0.35 -0.17
C TYR A 135 1.89 -1.65 -0.24
N SER A 136 2.56 -2.72 -0.60
CA SER A 136 2.02 -4.07 -0.50
C SER A 136 3.11 -5.00 0.03
N LYS A 137 2.89 -5.57 1.23
CA LYS A 137 3.90 -6.40 1.89
C LYS A 137 3.26 -7.52 2.69
N ARG A 138 3.88 -8.69 2.64
CA ARG A 138 3.51 -9.80 3.51
C ARG A 138 3.81 -9.47 4.96
N GLN A 139 2.84 -9.73 5.86
CA GLN A 139 2.99 -9.53 7.30
C GLN A 139 4.05 -10.47 7.88
N ASN A 140 4.69 -10.04 8.95
CA ASN A 140 5.71 -10.83 9.64
C ASN A 140 5.11 -11.87 10.59
N SER A 141 3.89 -11.64 11.08
CA SER A 141 3.12 -12.53 11.95
C SER A 141 2.14 -13.39 11.16
N VAL A 142 1.63 -14.42 11.81
CA VAL A 142 0.50 -15.23 11.35
C VAL A 142 -0.66 -14.91 12.27
N GLU A 143 -1.69 -14.29 11.70
CA GLU A 143 -2.89 -13.93 12.44
C GLU A 143 -3.94 -15.04 12.31
N THR A 144 -4.62 -15.32 13.41
CA THR A 144 -5.62 -16.39 13.47
C THR A 144 -7.01 -15.93 13.03
N SER A 145 -7.20 -14.62 12.87
CA SER A 145 -8.47 -14.03 12.46
C SER A 145 -8.29 -12.94 11.40
N THR A 146 -9.33 -12.69 10.64
CA THR A 146 -9.39 -11.57 9.70
C THR A 146 -9.15 -10.23 10.42
N PHE A 147 -9.80 -10.05 11.58
CA PHE A 147 -9.61 -8.86 12.40
C PHE A 147 -8.14 -8.63 12.79
N GLY A 148 -7.41 -9.69 13.19
CA GLY A 148 -5.98 -9.59 13.52
C GLY A 148 -5.15 -9.10 12.35
N SER A 149 -5.39 -9.64 11.14
CA SER A 149 -4.67 -9.21 9.94
C SER A 149 -4.98 -7.76 9.56
N GLU A 150 -6.22 -7.32 9.68
CA GLU A 150 -6.62 -5.92 9.46
C GLU A 150 -5.98 -4.98 10.48
N PHE A 151 -5.94 -5.39 11.75
CA PHE A 151 -5.32 -4.61 12.81
C PHE A 151 -3.81 -4.41 12.58
N VAL A 152 -3.10 -5.46 12.14
CA VAL A 152 -1.67 -5.36 11.76
C VAL A 152 -1.46 -4.42 10.58
N ALA A 153 -2.35 -4.45 9.59
CA ALA A 153 -2.29 -3.54 8.45
C ALA A 153 -2.56 -2.09 8.88
N LEU A 154 -3.57 -1.87 9.72
CA LEU A 154 -3.91 -0.55 10.27
C LEU A 154 -2.74 0.03 11.08
N LYS A 155 -2.10 -0.79 11.93
CA LYS A 155 -0.90 -0.36 12.67
C LYS A 155 0.20 0.11 11.72
N ALA A 156 0.51 -0.68 10.68
CA ALA A 156 1.53 -0.31 9.69
C ALA A 156 1.17 0.98 8.95
N ALA A 157 -0.11 1.19 8.63
CA ALA A 157 -0.59 2.41 8.00
C ALA A 157 -0.44 3.63 8.91
N THR A 158 -0.77 3.49 10.20
CA THR A 158 -0.62 4.57 11.20
C THR A 158 0.85 4.99 11.33
N GLU A 159 1.78 4.03 11.38
CA GLU A 159 3.22 4.32 11.45
C GLU A 159 3.77 5.05 10.20
N LEU A 160 3.05 4.99 9.07
CA LEU A 160 3.44 5.69 7.83
C LEU A 160 2.83 7.10 7.72
N VAL A 161 1.78 7.40 8.47
CA VAL A 161 1.05 8.69 8.40
C VAL A 161 1.54 9.67 9.47
N VAL A 162 2.08 9.16 10.59
CA VAL A 162 2.68 9.94 11.68
C VAL A 162 4.13 10.25 11.37
#